data_92682de379fe25577a999924bbd5f24c
#
_entry.id   92682de379fe25577a999924bbd5f24c
#
_cell.length_a   1.000
_cell.length_b   1.000
_cell.length_c   1.000
_cell.angle_alpha   90.00
_cell.angle_beta   90.00
_cell.angle_gamma   90.00
#
_symmetry.space_group_name_H-M   'P 1'
#
loop_
_entity.id
_entity.type
_entity.pdbx_description
1 polymer ?
#
loop_
_entity_poly.entity_id
_entity_poly.type
_entity_poly.pdbx_seq_one_letter_code
_entity_poly.pdbx_strand_id
1 'polypeptide(L)'
;MLKIEAIIRNSTLHDVQDSLEKIGIPTFSAYQVQITGIRKGHTGVKNKTSDFIPKSKIEILCADEDEGKIVNTIEKAANTGEKGDGVIFTYNINKLVKIKDSQTGADAL
;
A
#
# COMPACT_ATOMS: atom_id res chain seq x y z
N MET A 1 9.27 6.64 -13.38
CA MET A 1 7.92 6.19 -12.96
C MET A 1 8.03 4.93 -12.14
N LEU A 2 7.28 4.86 -11.11
CA LEU A 2 7.26 3.67 -10.28
C LEU A 2 5.87 3.39 -9.75
N LYS A 3 5.73 2.19 -9.18
CA LYS A 3 4.51 1.78 -8.53
C LYS A 3 4.81 1.56 -7.08
N ILE A 4 3.98 2.13 -6.23
CA ILE A 4 4.05 1.93 -4.79
C ILE A 4 2.93 0.98 -4.44
N GLU A 5 3.25 -0.08 -3.71
CA GLU A 5 2.24 -0.98 -3.19
C GLU A 5 2.37 -1.00 -1.68
N ALA A 6 1.24 -1.05 -1.01
CA ALA A 6 1.25 -1.15 0.44
C ALA A 6 0.18 -2.14 0.87
N ILE A 7 0.51 -2.99 1.83
CA ILE A 7 -0.45 -3.87 2.45
C ILE A 7 -0.60 -3.35 3.87
N ILE A 8 -1.79 -2.91 4.22
CA ILE A 8 -2.06 -2.22 5.48
C ILE A 8 -3.27 -2.80 6.18
N ARG A 9 -3.46 -2.44 7.42
CA ARG A 9 -4.65 -2.85 8.14
C ARG A 9 -5.88 -2.24 7.49
N ASN A 10 -6.95 -2.99 7.43
CA ASN A 10 -8.21 -2.45 6.92
C ASN A 10 -8.63 -1.22 7.73
N SER A 11 -8.33 -1.22 9.02
CA SER A 11 -8.74 -0.11 9.91
C SER A 11 -8.00 1.19 9.61
N THR A 12 -6.86 1.16 8.94
CA THR A 12 -6.12 2.37 8.63
C THR A 12 -6.36 2.89 7.22
N LEU A 13 -7.15 2.19 6.42
CA LEU A 13 -7.35 2.55 5.02
C LEU A 13 -7.89 3.98 4.84
N HIS A 14 -8.87 4.37 5.63
CA HIS A 14 -9.45 5.70 5.49
C HIS A 14 -8.45 6.79 5.89
N ASP A 15 -7.64 6.55 6.91
CA ASP A 15 -6.63 7.52 7.32
C ASP A 15 -5.57 7.68 6.24
N VAL A 16 -5.20 6.58 5.59
CA VAL A 16 -4.26 6.62 4.48
C VAL A 16 -4.87 7.40 3.31
N GLN A 17 -6.13 7.14 2.98
CA GLN A 17 -6.82 7.84 1.91
C GLN A 17 -6.86 9.34 2.17
N ASP A 18 -7.25 9.75 3.37
CA ASP A 18 -7.34 11.16 3.73
C ASP A 18 -5.97 11.83 3.66
N SER A 19 -4.95 11.14 4.14
CA SER A 19 -3.60 11.70 4.15
C SER A 19 -3.04 11.85 2.75
N LEU A 20 -3.31 10.89 1.87
CA LEU A 20 -2.87 10.98 0.48
C LEU A 20 -3.60 12.10 -0.26
N GLU A 21 -4.87 12.28 0.03
CA GLU A 21 -5.62 13.36 -0.58
C GLU A 21 -5.03 14.71 -0.20
N LYS A 22 -4.62 14.87 1.04
CA LYS A 22 -4.04 16.13 1.51
C LYS A 22 -2.74 16.49 0.82
N ILE A 23 -2.01 15.52 0.32
CA ILE A 23 -0.78 15.80 -0.39
C ILE A 23 -0.96 15.79 -1.91
N GLY A 24 -2.22 15.76 -2.36
CA GLY A 24 -2.52 15.85 -3.79
C GLY A 24 -2.50 14.54 -4.54
N ILE A 25 -2.65 13.42 -3.84
CA ILE A 25 -2.70 12.09 -4.44
C ILE A 25 -4.07 11.47 -4.14
N PRO A 26 -5.12 11.93 -4.81
CA PRO A 26 -6.47 11.47 -4.50
C PRO A 26 -6.83 10.13 -5.14
N THR A 27 -6.04 9.67 -6.09
CA THR A 27 -6.41 8.48 -6.86
C THR A 27 -5.44 7.35 -6.62
N PHE A 28 -5.95 6.24 -6.18
CA PHE A 28 -5.19 5.01 -6.06
C PHE A 28 -6.15 3.82 -6.12
N SER A 29 -5.62 2.66 -6.41
CA SER A 29 -6.42 1.45 -6.41
C SER A 29 -6.35 0.81 -5.05
N ALA A 30 -7.45 0.27 -4.57
CA ALA A 30 -7.47 -0.44 -3.30
C ALA A 30 -8.32 -1.69 -3.44
N TYR A 31 -7.87 -2.78 -2.83
CA TYR A 31 -8.64 -4.00 -2.83
C TYR A 31 -8.28 -4.84 -1.62
N GLN A 32 -9.15 -5.77 -1.31
CA GLN A 32 -8.96 -6.63 -0.16
C GLN A 32 -8.09 -7.81 -0.52
N VAL A 33 -7.17 -8.14 0.37
CA VAL A 33 -6.31 -9.31 0.23
C VAL A 33 -6.35 -10.08 1.53
N GLN A 34 -5.93 -11.32 1.48
CA GLN A 34 -5.77 -12.10 2.67
C GLN A 34 -4.33 -12.55 2.71
N ILE A 35 -3.69 -12.33 3.83
CA ILE A 35 -2.31 -12.73 4.00
C ILE A 35 -2.25 -13.83 5.02
N THR A 36 -1.21 -14.63 4.95
CA THR A 36 -0.99 -15.66 5.94
C THR A 36 0.23 -15.30 6.76
N GLY A 37 0.26 -15.74 7.98
CA GLY A 37 1.41 -15.51 8.83
C GLY A 37 1.35 -16.48 9.99
N ILE A 38 2.47 -16.74 10.60
CA ILE A 38 2.51 -17.63 11.71
C ILE A 38 2.15 -16.85 12.94
N ARG A 39 1.11 -17.34 13.67
CA ARG A 39 0.75 -16.69 14.86
C ARG A 39 1.33 -17.44 15.96
N LYS A 40 2.06 -16.81 16.86
CA LYS A 40 2.62 -17.47 17.99
C LYS A 40 1.59 -17.48 19.04
N GLY A 41 1.33 -18.61 19.59
CA GLY A 41 0.38 -18.76 20.63
C GLY A 41 0.91 -18.19 21.92
N HIS A 42 0.05 -17.69 22.71
CA HIS A 42 0.45 -17.12 23.94
C HIS A 42 0.83 -18.20 24.90
N THR A 43 0.39 -19.40 24.71
CA THR A 43 0.67 -20.45 25.64
C THR A 43 1.88 -21.25 25.25
N GLY A 44 2.52 -20.88 24.22
CA GLY A 44 3.64 -21.64 23.73
C GLY A 44 3.29 -22.86 22.94
N VAL A 45 2.06 -23.06 22.67
CA VAL A 45 1.64 -24.18 21.95
C VAL A 45 2.02 -23.92 20.56
N LYS A 46 2.48 -24.96 19.89
CA LYS A 46 2.86 -24.82 18.67
C LYS A 46 1.86 -24.36 17.81
N ASN A 47 2.05 -23.53 17.06
CA ASN A 47 1.19 -22.99 16.31
C ASN A 47 0.87 -23.62 15.27
N LYS A 48 -0.07 -23.80 15.02
CA LYS A 48 -0.46 -24.50 14.16
C LYS A 48 -0.64 -23.96 12.99
N THR A 49 -1.21 -23.22 12.61
CA THR A 49 -1.49 -22.89 11.35
C THR A 49 -1.49 -21.54 11.19
N SER A 50 -1.31 -21.08 10.02
CA SER A 50 -1.49 -19.83 9.65
C SER A 50 -2.88 -19.57 9.34
N ASP A 51 -3.48 -18.54 9.80
CA ASP A 51 -4.80 -18.16 9.44
C ASP A 51 -4.69 -17.11 8.36
N PHE A 52 -5.70 -16.99 7.57
CA PHE A 52 -5.78 -15.91 6.60
C PHE A 52 -6.25 -14.66 7.32
N ILE A 53 -5.49 -13.60 7.19
CA ILE A 53 -5.79 -12.33 7.84
C ILE A 53 -6.16 -11.31 6.78
N PRO A 54 -7.34 -10.70 6.85
CA PRO A 54 -7.77 -9.73 5.86
C PRO A 54 -7.00 -8.43 6.00
N LYS A 55 -6.56 -7.91 4.90
CA LYS A 55 -5.82 -6.63 4.83
C LYS A 55 -6.30 -5.87 3.60
N SER A 56 -5.91 -4.61 3.54
CA SER A 56 -6.13 -3.80 2.35
C SER A 56 -4.82 -3.66 1.59
N LYS A 57 -4.86 -3.80 0.29
CA LYS A 57 -3.70 -3.54 -0.54
C LYS A 57 -3.99 -2.34 -1.40
N ILE A 58 -3.08 -1.37 -1.43
CA ILE A 58 -3.24 -0.18 -2.27
C ILE A 58 -2.11 -0.13 -3.27
N GLU A 59 -2.39 0.46 -4.42
CA GLU A 59 -1.42 0.60 -5.50
C GLU A 59 -1.49 2.01 -6.05
N ILE A 60 -0.34 2.65 -6.18
CA ILE A 60 -0.24 4.03 -6.65
C ILE A 60 0.85 4.10 -7.70
N LEU A 61 0.54 4.71 -8.83
CA LEU A 61 1.54 5.00 -9.86
C LEU A 61 1.98 6.43 -9.67
N CYS A 62 3.28 6.67 -9.70
CA CYS A 62 3.77 8.03 -9.47
C CYS A 62 5.08 8.30 -10.20
N ALA A 63 5.43 9.56 -10.26
CA ALA A 63 6.73 9.98 -10.75
C ALA A 63 7.78 9.69 -9.68
N ASP A 64 9.02 9.50 -10.10
CA ASP A 64 10.11 9.14 -9.19
C ASP A 64 10.26 10.16 -8.06
N GLU A 65 10.11 11.44 -8.37
CA GLU A 65 10.29 12.48 -7.37
C GLU A 65 9.21 12.49 -6.29
N ASP A 66 8.11 11.83 -6.50
CA ASP A 66 7.02 11.79 -5.53
C ASP A 66 7.10 10.60 -4.57
N GLU A 67 8.01 9.67 -4.85
CA GLU A 67 8.11 8.45 -4.08
C GLU A 67 8.25 8.69 -2.57
N GLY A 68 9.21 9.50 -2.19
CA GLY A 68 9.49 9.73 -0.77
C GLY A 68 8.31 10.31 -0.03
N LYS A 69 7.64 11.28 -0.66
CA LYS A 69 6.50 11.94 -0.05
C LYS A 69 5.35 10.97 0.15
N ILE A 70 5.08 10.15 -0.85
CA ILE A 70 3.97 9.20 -0.79
C ILE A 70 4.26 8.10 0.23
N VAL A 71 5.45 7.53 0.20
CA VAL A 71 5.85 6.47 1.14
C VAL A 71 5.78 6.99 2.58
N ASN A 72 6.30 8.17 2.84
CA ASN A 72 6.23 8.74 4.18
C ASN A 72 4.81 8.98 4.63
N THR A 73 3.94 9.41 3.74
CA THR A 73 2.54 9.68 4.07
C THR A 73 1.82 8.40 4.45
N ILE A 74 2.02 7.34 3.67
CA ILE A 74 1.40 6.05 3.97
C ILE A 74 1.95 5.50 5.29
N GLU A 75 3.25 5.57 5.45
CA GLU A 75 3.89 5.04 6.65
C GLU A 75 3.33 5.69 7.91
N LYS A 76 3.21 7.00 7.92
CA LYS A 76 2.69 7.70 9.08
C LYS A 76 1.23 7.38 9.33
N ALA A 77 0.43 7.34 8.29
CA ALA A 77 -1.01 7.13 8.44
C ALA A 77 -1.35 5.70 8.84
N ALA A 78 -0.54 4.73 8.42
CA ALA A 78 -0.80 3.32 8.70
C ALA A 78 -0.09 2.80 9.94
N ASN A 79 0.75 3.62 10.56
CA ASN A 79 1.53 3.18 11.71
C ASN A 79 0.71 3.21 13.00
N THR A 80 0.49 2.07 13.61
CA THR A 80 -0.14 1.98 14.91
C THR A 80 0.88 1.62 15.99
N GLY A 81 2.11 1.26 15.58
CA GLY A 81 3.13 0.80 16.50
C GLY A 81 3.02 -0.66 16.87
N GLU A 82 2.05 -1.36 16.28
CA GLU A 82 1.83 -2.75 16.60
C GLU A 82 2.26 -3.65 15.47
N LYS A 83 2.54 -4.94 15.79
CA LYS A 83 2.83 -5.89 14.82
C LYS A 83 1.67 -6.02 13.93
N GLY A 84 1.81 -6.10 12.68
CA GLY A 84 0.72 -6.25 11.70
C GLY A 84 0.36 -4.97 10.98
N ASP A 85 1.13 -3.89 11.18
CA ASP A 85 0.87 -2.64 10.48
C ASP A 85 1.06 -2.76 8.98
N GLY A 86 1.89 -3.68 8.54
CA GLY A 86 2.03 -3.95 7.12
C GLY A 86 3.36 -3.54 6.53
N VAL A 87 3.40 -3.51 5.23
CA VAL A 87 4.63 -3.20 4.48
C VAL A 87 4.32 -2.28 3.32
N ILE A 88 5.33 -1.53 2.90
CA ILE A 88 5.25 -0.70 1.71
C ILE A 88 6.44 -1.10 0.85
N PHE A 89 6.23 -1.27 -0.43
CA PHE A 89 7.32 -1.57 -1.34
C PHE A 89 7.11 -0.88 -2.68
N THR A 90 8.20 -0.63 -3.38
CA THR A 90 8.15 0.11 -4.63
C THR A 90 8.98 -0.60 -5.67
N TYR A 91 8.63 -0.39 -6.92
CA TYR A 91 9.42 -0.88 -8.03
C TYR A 91 9.19 -0.03 -9.27
N ASN A 92 10.15 -0.03 -10.16
CA ASN A 92 10.06 0.75 -11.36
C ASN A 92 9.10 0.12 -12.35
N ILE A 93 8.36 0.94 -13.07
CA ILE A 93 7.53 0.46 -14.16
C ILE A 93 8.15 0.89 -15.47
N ASN A 94 8.05 0.04 -16.47
CA ASN A 94 8.68 0.31 -17.75
C ASN A 94 7.83 1.20 -18.64
N LYS A 95 6.54 1.12 -18.55
CA LYS A 95 5.67 1.82 -19.49
C LYS A 95 4.33 2.10 -18.88
N LEU A 96 3.81 3.26 -19.13
CA LEU A 96 2.47 3.65 -18.72
C LEU A 96 1.81 4.35 -19.90
N VAL A 97 0.60 3.95 -20.24
CA VAL A 97 -0.15 4.51 -21.36
C VAL A 97 -1.52 4.93 -20.85
N LYS A 98 -1.88 6.17 -21.11
CA LYS A 98 -3.20 6.67 -20.78
C LYS A 98 -4.12 6.24 -21.90
N ILE A 99 -5.12 5.47 -21.57
CA ILE A 99 -5.99 4.85 -22.60
C ILE A 99 -6.71 5.88 -23.45
N LYS A 100 -7.13 6.97 -22.84
CA LYS A 100 -7.94 7.96 -23.53
C LYS A 100 -7.27 8.53 -24.77
N ASP A 101 -5.99 8.86 -24.68
CA ASP A 101 -5.31 9.59 -25.73
C ASP A 101 -3.94 9.02 -26.09
N SER A 102 -3.63 7.86 -25.61
CA SER A 102 -2.36 7.15 -25.86
C SER A 102 -1.13 7.91 -25.33
N GLN A 103 -1.33 8.87 -24.42
CA GLN A 103 -0.22 9.58 -23.81
C GLN A 103 0.61 8.60 -22.99
N THR A 104 1.92 8.71 -23.07
CA THR A 104 2.81 7.75 -22.41
C THR A 104 3.76 8.46 -21.47
N GLY A 105 4.35 7.68 -20.57
CA GLY A 105 5.37 8.17 -19.65
C GLY A 105 4.80 9.00 -18.52
N ALA A 106 5.65 9.81 -17.92
CA ALA A 106 5.28 10.59 -16.75
C ALA A 106 4.12 11.55 -17.02
N ASP A 107 3.96 11.98 -18.26
CA ASP A 107 2.86 12.88 -18.62
C ASP A 107 1.51 12.19 -18.56
N ALA A 108 1.48 10.87 -18.51
CA ALA A 108 0.23 10.12 -18.41
C ALA A 108 -0.21 9.90 -16.96
N LEU A 109 0.62 10.27 -16.02
CA LEU A 109 0.29 10.09 -14.61
C LEU A 109 -0.81 11.03 -14.11
#